data_9239787b9f2c68a72ff55ec8055ad4b4
#
_entry.id   9239787b9f2c68a72ff55ec8055ad4b4
#
_cell.length_a   1.000
_cell.length_b   1.000
_cell.length_c   1.000
_cell.angle_alpha   90.00
_cell.angle_beta   90.00
_cell.angle_gamma   90.00
#
_symmetry.space_group_name_H-M   'P 1'
#
loop_
_entity.id
_entity.type
_entity.pdbx_description
1 polymer ?
#
loop_
_entity_poly.entity_id
_entity_poly.type
_entity_poly.pdbx_seq_one_letter_code
_entity_poly.pdbx_strand_id
1 'polypeptide(L)'
;MSVPQRIAITGASGLIGTALVGHLKAEGHTVQRLVRRTPVGADEVQWDPQTGFVDLEPLRGVDAIIHLAGVGVGDKRWSKKYKSEILNSRLLGTTAIAKAVAELKPQVFISASAIGWYGESGNRAVVESDRAGDDFLAAVCREWEAAADLAGDVRTVKIRTGLVLDPTGGALGRMLPLFRLGLGGKLGNGKQWWSWITLHDQIRAIDFALENPISGPVNLTAPNPVTNQEFTAALARAMHRPALF
;
A
#
# COMPACT_ATOMS: atom_id res chain seq x y z
N MET A 1 21.65 6.55 -13.70
CA MET A 1 21.66 6.47 -12.23
C MET A 1 20.85 7.67 -11.75
N SER A 2 19.83 7.44 -10.94
CA SER A 2 19.05 8.52 -10.33
C SER A 2 19.93 9.35 -9.38
N VAL A 3 19.58 10.62 -9.20
CA VAL A 3 20.25 11.47 -8.22
C VAL A 3 19.90 10.95 -6.82
N PRO A 4 20.89 10.70 -5.92
CA PRO A 4 20.62 10.28 -4.56
C PRO A 4 19.66 11.24 -3.84
N GLN A 5 18.59 10.72 -3.27
CA GLN A 5 17.55 11.47 -2.57
C GLN A 5 17.49 11.05 -1.10
N ARG A 6 16.99 11.96 -0.25
CA ARG A 6 16.59 11.67 1.13
C ARG A 6 15.10 11.36 1.15
N ILE A 7 14.75 10.14 1.51
CA ILE A 7 13.37 9.62 1.43
C ILE A 7 12.90 9.19 2.81
N ALA A 8 11.77 9.72 3.26
CA ALA A 8 11.15 9.32 4.51
C ALA A 8 10.00 8.34 4.27
N ILE A 9 9.96 7.23 5.04
CA ILE A 9 8.99 6.16 4.81
C ILE A 9 8.27 5.79 6.11
N THR A 10 6.93 5.81 6.10
CA THR A 10 6.13 5.14 7.12
C THR A 10 5.79 3.72 6.68
N GLY A 11 5.51 2.82 7.63
CA GLY A 11 5.20 1.43 7.28
C GLY A 11 6.41 0.64 6.76
N ALA A 12 7.63 1.10 7.03
CA ALA A 12 8.90 0.52 6.59
C ALA A 12 9.13 -0.94 7.05
N SER A 13 8.40 -1.42 8.05
CA SER A 13 8.46 -2.79 8.56
C SER A 13 7.44 -3.75 7.93
N GLY A 14 6.53 -3.25 7.07
CA GLY A 14 5.56 -4.07 6.35
C GLY A 14 6.18 -4.76 5.13
N LEU A 15 5.41 -5.63 4.46
CA LEU A 15 5.84 -6.37 3.26
C LEU A 15 6.42 -5.43 2.18
N ILE A 16 5.62 -4.44 1.76
CA ILE A 16 6.04 -3.48 0.73
C ILE A 16 7.16 -2.59 1.27
N GLY A 17 7.00 -2.06 2.50
CA GLY A 17 7.95 -1.11 3.08
C GLY A 17 9.34 -1.70 3.27
N THR A 18 9.47 -2.94 3.73
CA THR A 18 10.76 -3.62 3.89
C THR A 18 11.47 -3.80 2.55
N ALA A 19 10.76 -4.26 1.53
CA ALA A 19 11.30 -4.43 0.19
C ALA A 19 11.69 -3.08 -0.44
N LEU A 20 10.85 -2.05 -0.27
CA LEU A 20 11.11 -0.71 -0.79
C LEU A 20 12.35 -0.08 -0.13
N VAL A 21 12.49 -0.18 1.18
CA VAL A 21 13.68 0.32 1.90
C VAL A 21 14.95 -0.34 1.37
N GLY A 22 14.92 -1.67 1.17
CA GLY A 22 16.04 -2.40 0.60
C GLY A 22 16.40 -1.92 -0.82
N HIS A 23 15.40 -1.78 -1.68
CA HIS A 23 15.56 -1.30 -3.05
C HIS A 23 16.14 0.13 -3.09
N LEU A 24 15.54 1.09 -2.39
CA LEU A 24 15.99 2.47 -2.40
C LEU A 24 17.41 2.65 -1.85
N LYS A 25 17.78 1.90 -0.81
CA LYS A 25 19.16 1.90 -0.31
C LYS A 25 20.15 1.31 -1.34
N ALA A 26 19.75 0.29 -2.09
CA ALA A 26 20.58 -0.29 -3.15
C ALA A 26 20.78 0.67 -4.34
N GLU A 27 19.78 1.52 -4.65
CA GLU A 27 19.88 2.60 -5.65
C GLU A 27 20.64 3.83 -5.13
N GLY A 28 21.13 3.82 -3.90
CA GLY A 28 21.97 4.88 -3.33
C GLY A 28 21.20 5.99 -2.61
N HIS A 29 19.90 5.83 -2.37
CA HIS A 29 19.11 6.81 -1.62
C HIS A 29 19.35 6.69 -0.10
N THR A 30 19.23 7.81 0.62
CA THR A 30 19.20 7.82 2.07
C THR A 30 17.76 7.66 2.56
N VAL A 31 17.48 6.60 3.34
CA VAL A 31 16.13 6.30 3.79
C VAL A 31 15.99 6.55 5.29
N GLN A 32 15.03 7.38 5.67
CA GLN A 32 14.58 7.62 7.03
C GLN A 32 13.26 6.87 7.28
N ARG A 33 13.22 6.05 8.33
CA ARG A 33 12.07 5.22 8.68
C ARG A 33 11.27 5.87 9.81
N LEU A 34 10.03 6.23 9.55
CA LEU A 34 9.16 6.76 10.59
C LEU A 34 8.61 5.61 11.43
N VAL A 35 8.90 5.64 12.72
CA VAL A 35 8.57 4.60 13.69
C VAL A 35 7.65 5.14 14.79
N ARG A 36 6.72 4.31 15.27
CA ARG A 36 5.77 4.69 16.36
C ARG A 36 6.34 4.50 17.76
N ARG A 37 7.44 3.81 17.88
CA ARG A 37 8.20 3.65 19.10
C ARG A 37 9.30 4.70 19.21
N THR A 38 9.95 4.79 20.35
CA THR A 38 11.19 5.58 20.49
C THR A 38 12.22 5.11 19.46
N PRO A 39 12.82 6.02 18.66
CA PRO A 39 13.90 5.71 17.74
C PRO A 39 15.11 5.08 18.45
N VAL A 40 15.71 4.08 17.81
CA VAL A 40 16.94 3.44 18.30
C VAL A 40 18.09 3.57 17.31
N GLY A 41 17.83 3.94 16.07
CA GLY A 41 18.82 4.14 15.00
C GLY A 41 18.78 5.56 14.46
N ALA A 42 19.91 6.02 13.93
CA ALA A 42 20.01 7.36 13.33
C ALA A 42 19.13 7.55 12.08
N ASP A 43 18.69 6.44 11.48
CA ASP A 43 17.77 6.43 10.33
C ASP A 43 16.29 6.34 10.75
N GLU A 44 15.98 6.48 12.03
CA GLU A 44 14.62 6.40 12.56
C GLU A 44 14.13 7.75 13.06
N VAL A 45 12.88 8.06 12.78
CA VAL A 45 12.20 9.30 13.16
C VAL A 45 10.90 8.94 13.88
N GLN A 46 10.64 9.58 15.00
CA GLN A 46 9.43 9.29 15.76
C GLN A 46 8.20 9.96 15.15
N TRP A 47 7.10 9.21 15.12
CA TRP A 47 5.78 9.75 14.82
C TRP A 47 4.70 8.99 15.58
N ASP A 48 3.56 9.63 15.80
CA ASP A 48 2.39 9.00 16.43
C ASP A 48 1.11 9.42 15.69
N PRO A 49 0.45 8.49 14.96
CA PRO A 49 -0.79 8.78 14.25
C PRO A 49 -1.97 9.10 15.18
N GLN A 50 -1.93 8.67 16.45
CA GLN A 50 -3.03 8.91 17.39
C GLN A 50 -3.06 10.35 17.89
N THR A 51 -1.89 10.93 18.14
CA THR A 51 -1.74 12.33 18.59
C THR A 51 -1.52 13.30 17.43
N GLY A 52 -1.23 12.78 16.23
CA GLY A 52 -0.83 13.58 15.08
C GLY A 52 0.60 14.09 15.13
N PHE A 53 1.40 13.61 16.08
CA PHE A 53 2.81 14.01 16.24
C PHE A 53 3.69 13.42 15.14
N VAL A 54 4.56 14.26 14.57
CA VAL A 54 5.67 13.88 13.70
C VAL A 54 6.88 14.73 14.10
N ASP A 55 8.01 14.08 14.38
CA ASP A 55 9.26 14.81 14.61
C ASP A 55 9.80 15.35 13.27
N LEU A 56 9.65 16.66 13.06
CA LEU A 56 9.97 17.29 11.77
C LEU A 56 11.44 17.63 11.62
N GLU A 57 12.18 17.84 12.72
CA GLU A 57 13.58 18.28 12.64
C GLU A 57 14.48 17.32 11.84
N PRO A 58 14.46 16.00 12.09
CA PRO A 58 15.25 15.07 11.28
C PRO A 58 14.79 14.98 9.82
N LEU A 59 13.56 15.43 9.51
CA LEU A 59 12.97 15.37 8.18
C LEU A 59 13.21 16.63 7.35
N ARG A 60 13.80 17.69 7.90
CA ARG A 60 14.09 18.92 7.15
C ARG A 60 14.98 18.64 5.93
N GLY A 61 14.57 19.13 4.76
CA GLY A 61 15.26 18.89 3.50
C GLY A 61 15.12 17.46 2.96
N VAL A 62 14.07 16.72 3.37
CA VAL A 62 13.70 15.46 2.74
C VAL A 62 13.14 15.73 1.34
N ASP A 63 13.58 14.93 0.34
CA ASP A 63 13.15 15.07 -1.06
C ASP A 63 11.79 14.41 -1.31
N ALA A 64 11.51 13.31 -0.65
CA ALA A 64 10.26 12.55 -0.80
C ALA A 64 9.75 11.97 0.51
N ILE A 65 8.43 11.89 0.65
CA ILE A 65 7.77 11.17 1.74
C ILE A 65 6.86 10.10 1.16
N ILE A 66 7.03 8.85 1.63
CA ILE A 66 6.24 7.70 1.20
C ILE A 66 5.46 7.17 2.41
N HIS A 67 4.14 7.23 2.35
CA HIS A 67 3.26 6.80 3.43
C HIS A 67 2.58 5.47 3.10
N LEU A 68 3.08 4.39 3.71
CA LEU A 68 2.56 3.01 3.53
C LEU A 68 1.92 2.44 4.80
N ALA A 69 1.90 3.20 5.89
CA ALA A 69 1.40 2.71 7.17
C ALA A 69 -0.13 2.54 7.17
N GLY A 70 -0.58 1.42 7.70
CA GLY A 70 -2.00 1.12 7.86
C GLY A 70 -2.19 -0.27 8.45
N VAL A 71 -3.29 -0.48 9.18
CA VAL A 71 -3.67 -1.80 9.69
C VAL A 71 -4.09 -2.69 8.54
N GLY A 72 -3.62 -3.95 8.51
CA GLY A 72 -3.95 -4.90 7.45
C GLY A 72 -5.45 -5.25 7.44
N VAL A 73 -6.10 -5.15 6.28
CA VAL A 73 -7.53 -5.44 6.15
C VAL A 73 -7.88 -6.92 6.39
N GLY A 74 -6.92 -7.82 6.22
CA GLY A 74 -7.08 -9.27 6.37
C GLY A 74 -6.52 -9.84 7.68
N ASP A 75 -6.09 -9.02 8.65
CA ASP A 75 -5.42 -9.53 9.86
C ASP A 75 -6.39 -10.08 10.90
N LYS A 76 -7.63 -9.56 10.93
CA LYS A 76 -8.68 -9.98 11.86
C LYS A 76 -10.03 -10.05 11.16
N ARG A 77 -10.99 -10.74 11.78
CA ARG A 77 -12.39 -10.74 11.33
C ARG A 77 -12.97 -9.31 11.42
N TRP A 78 -13.76 -8.90 10.45
CA TRP A 78 -14.39 -7.58 10.35
C TRP A 78 -15.53 -7.38 11.36
N SER A 79 -15.17 -7.13 12.61
CA SER A 79 -16.10 -6.59 13.63
C SER A 79 -16.25 -5.07 13.44
N LYS A 80 -17.26 -4.46 14.06
CA LYS A 80 -17.41 -2.99 14.09
C LYS A 80 -16.14 -2.30 14.60
N LYS A 81 -15.53 -2.83 15.67
CA LYS A 81 -14.28 -2.34 16.23
C LYS A 81 -13.14 -2.42 15.22
N TYR A 82 -12.97 -3.56 14.53
CA TYR A 82 -11.87 -3.72 13.58
C TYR A 82 -12.05 -2.87 12.32
N LYS A 83 -13.28 -2.68 11.84
CA LYS A 83 -13.57 -1.72 10.77
C LYS A 83 -13.18 -0.29 11.16
N SER A 84 -13.44 0.12 12.39
CA SER A 84 -12.97 1.43 12.90
C SER A 84 -11.44 1.48 12.99
N GLU A 85 -10.76 0.42 13.40
CA GLU A 85 -9.30 0.34 13.41
C GLU A 85 -8.72 0.50 11.98
N ILE A 86 -9.33 -0.16 10.98
CA ILE A 86 -8.93 -0.04 9.57
C ILE A 86 -9.06 1.40 9.08
N LEU A 87 -10.21 2.05 9.32
CA LEU A 87 -10.45 3.43 8.91
C LEU A 87 -9.50 4.39 9.63
N ASN A 88 -9.49 4.35 10.96
CA ASN A 88 -8.75 5.31 11.78
C ASN A 88 -7.24 5.22 11.57
N SER A 89 -6.69 4.02 11.38
CA SER A 89 -5.26 3.87 11.10
C SER A 89 -4.80 4.58 9.83
N ARG A 90 -5.69 4.64 8.83
CA ARG A 90 -5.46 5.33 7.56
C ARG A 90 -5.71 6.83 7.69
N LEU A 91 -6.88 7.20 8.16
CA LEU A 91 -7.29 8.60 8.28
C LEU A 91 -6.33 9.39 9.17
N LEU A 92 -6.11 8.94 10.41
CA LEU A 92 -5.25 9.64 11.37
C LEU A 92 -3.79 9.64 10.91
N GLY A 93 -3.30 8.48 10.45
CA GLY A 93 -1.92 8.36 9.97
C GLY A 93 -1.64 9.26 8.77
N THR A 94 -2.52 9.23 7.77
CA THR A 94 -2.35 10.04 6.56
C THR A 94 -2.51 11.53 6.86
N THR A 95 -3.46 11.90 7.71
CA THR A 95 -3.63 13.29 8.16
C THR A 95 -2.37 13.84 8.82
N ALA A 96 -1.75 13.07 9.73
CA ALA A 96 -0.52 13.48 10.41
C ALA A 96 0.63 13.69 9.40
N ILE A 97 0.82 12.72 8.49
CA ILE A 97 1.89 12.79 7.49
C ILE A 97 1.62 13.87 6.45
N ALA A 98 0.39 14.04 5.95
CA ALA A 98 0.06 15.08 4.98
C ALA A 98 0.29 16.49 5.54
N LYS A 99 -0.02 16.74 6.81
CA LYS A 99 0.32 18.00 7.50
C LYS A 99 1.83 18.22 7.58
N ALA A 100 2.60 17.17 7.92
CA ALA A 100 4.05 17.24 7.91
C ALA A 100 4.60 17.53 6.49
N VAL A 101 4.02 16.92 5.45
CA VAL A 101 4.33 17.20 4.04
C VAL A 101 4.07 18.65 3.69
N ALA A 102 2.93 19.22 4.07
CA ALA A 102 2.58 20.61 3.81
C ALA A 102 3.57 21.59 4.45
N GLU A 103 4.16 21.25 5.61
CA GLU A 103 5.19 22.06 6.29
C GLU A 103 6.58 21.87 5.69
N LEU A 104 6.99 20.61 5.46
CA LEU A 104 8.33 20.25 4.97
C LEU A 104 8.51 20.55 3.47
N LYS A 105 7.43 20.54 2.69
CA LYS A 105 7.39 20.78 1.23
C LYS A 105 8.38 19.93 0.44
N PRO A 106 8.38 18.60 0.57
CA PRO A 106 9.19 17.73 -0.27
C PRO A 106 8.78 17.86 -1.73
N GLN A 107 9.61 17.37 -2.66
CA GLN A 107 9.30 17.36 -4.10
C GLN A 107 8.09 16.45 -4.43
N VAL A 108 7.92 15.38 -3.66
CA VAL A 108 6.81 14.44 -3.85
C VAL A 108 6.34 13.81 -2.54
N PHE A 109 5.02 13.62 -2.46
CA PHE A 109 4.34 12.80 -1.47
C PHE A 109 3.69 11.59 -2.16
N ILE A 110 4.09 10.37 -1.81
CA ILE A 110 3.44 9.14 -2.28
C ILE A 110 2.62 8.58 -1.12
N SER A 111 1.30 8.64 -1.25
CA SER A 111 0.38 8.11 -0.26
C SER A 111 -0.22 6.79 -0.72
N ALA A 112 -0.18 5.77 0.12
CA ALA A 112 -0.91 4.54 -0.16
C ALA A 112 -2.41 4.80 -0.26
N SER A 113 -3.04 4.04 -1.14
CA SER A 113 -4.48 3.84 -1.30
C SER A 113 -4.70 2.39 -1.74
N ALA A 114 -5.87 2.04 -2.22
CA ALA A 114 -6.14 0.69 -2.69
C ALA A 114 -7.19 0.67 -3.81
N ILE A 115 -7.15 -0.38 -4.65
CA ILE A 115 -8.22 -0.66 -5.64
C ILE A 115 -9.60 -0.86 -5.01
N GLY A 116 -9.67 -1.04 -3.68
CA GLY A 116 -10.91 -0.97 -2.91
C GLY A 116 -11.70 0.33 -3.11
N TRP A 117 -11.07 1.38 -3.66
CA TRP A 117 -11.72 2.60 -4.12
C TRP A 117 -12.95 2.30 -5.01
N TYR A 118 -12.83 1.34 -5.92
CA TYR A 118 -13.86 1.08 -6.93
C TYR A 118 -15.04 0.26 -6.41
N GLY A 119 -14.90 -0.44 -5.28
CA GLY A 119 -15.93 -1.35 -4.78
C GLY A 119 -16.25 -2.49 -5.76
N GLU A 120 -17.49 -2.92 -5.78
CA GLU A 120 -17.96 -3.97 -6.71
C GLU A 120 -18.25 -3.34 -8.10
N SER A 121 -17.46 -3.70 -9.09
CA SER A 121 -17.60 -3.21 -10.48
C SER A 121 -18.10 -4.29 -11.46
N GLY A 122 -18.40 -5.50 -10.98
CA GLY A 122 -18.75 -6.63 -11.83
C GLY A 122 -17.61 -6.96 -12.82
N ASN A 123 -17.95 -7.09 -14.09
CA ASN A 123 -16.98 -7.34 -15.17
C ASN A 123 -16.50 -6.05 -15.86
N ARG A 124 -16.86 -4.87 -15.35
CA ARG A 124 -16.43 -3.60 -15.93
C ARG A 124 -14.98 -3.31 -15.56
N ALA A 125 -14.15 -3.06 -16.57
CA ALA A 125 -12.83 -2.49 -16.34
C ALA A 125 -12.97 -1.08 -15.74
N VAL A 126 -12.14 -0.75 -14.75
CA VAL A 126 -12.14 0.53 -14.06
C VAL A 126 -10.79 1.22 -14.23
N VAL A 127 -10.81 2.54 -14.32
CA VAL A 127 -9.65 3.41 -14.46
C VAL A 127 -9.62 4.47 -13.36
N GLU A 128 -8.53 5.20 -13.24
CA GLU A 128 -8.30 6.17 -12.15
C GLU A 128 -9.34 7.28 -12.09
N SER A 129 -9.92 7.66 -13.22
CA SER A 129 -11.00 8.67 -13.31
C SER A 129 -12.37 8.14 -12.89
N ASP A 130 -12.53 6.83 -12.69
CA ASP A 130 -13.79 6.28 -12.21
C ASP A 130 -14.06 6.68 -10.76
N ARG A 131 -15.33 6.98 -10.48
CA ARG A 131 -15.78 7.33 -9.13
C ARG A 131 -15.65 6.16 -8.16
N ALA A 132 -15.55 6.50 -6.88
CA ALA A 132 -15.54 5.51 -5.81
C ALA A 132 -16.84 4.70 -5.78
N GLY A 133 -16.73 3.43 -5.38
CA GLY A 133 -17.87 2.58 -5.04
C GLY A 133 -18.54 2.98 -3.73
N ASP A 134 -19.54 2.20 -3.32
CA ASP A 134 -20.41 2.53 -2.17
C ASP A 134 -20.19 1.61 -0.96
N ASP A 135 -19.27 0.63 -1.05
CA ASP A 135 -19.00 -0.29 0.03
C ASP A 135 -18.07 0.30 1.11
N PHE A 136 -17.82 -0.49 2.16
CA PHE A 136 -16.99 -0.07 3.30
C PHE A 136 -15.55 0.25 2.86
N LEU A 137 -14.94 -0.54 1.98
CA LEU A 137 -13.56 -0.30 1.56
C LEU A 137 -13.47 0.93 0.66
N ALA A 138 -14.45 1.15 -0.20
CA ALA A 138 -14.54 2.37 -1.00
C ALA A 138 -14.67 3.62 -0.12
N ALA A 139 -15.50 3.56 0.93
CA ALA A 139 -15.59 4.63 1.91
C ALA A 139 -14.26 4.89 2.61
N VAL A 140 -13.55 3.83 3.03
CA VAL A 140 -12.20 3.94 3.62
C VAL A 140 -11.22 4.61 2.65
N CYS A 141 -11.23 4.20 1.37
CA CYS A 141 -10.32 4.78 0.38
C CYS A 141 -10.62 6.25 0.10
N ARG A 142 -11.90 6.67 0.07
CA ARG A 142 -12.28 8.09 -0.07
C ARG A 142 -11.70 8.95 1.05
N GLU A 143 -11.91 8.54 2.30
CA GLU A 143 -11.39 9.27 3.46
C GLU A 143 -9.85 9.28 3.47
N TRP A 144 -9.25 8.17 3.06
CA TRP A 144 -7.80 8.02 2.98
C TRP A 144 -7.19 8.97 1.95
N GLU A 145 -7.73 9.00 0.72
CA GLU A 145 -7.25 9.87 -0.34
C GLU A 145 -7.54 11.35 -0.05
N ALA A 146 -8.69 11.66 0.58
CA ALA A 146 -9.01 13.02 1.03
C ALA A 146 -8.03 13.51 2.12
N ALA A 147 -7.61 12.63 3.04
CA ALA A 147 -6.59 12.97 4.02
C ALA A 147 -5.22 13.26 3.39
N ALA A 148 -4.88 12.60 2.28
CA ALA A 148 -3.65 12.88 1.56
C ALA A 148 -3.66 14.25 0.87
N ASP A 149 -4.83 14.80 0.50
CA ASP A 149 -4.98 16.13 -0.10
C ASP A 149 -4.61 17.28 0.86
N LEU A 150 -4.52 17.00 2.17
CA LEU A 150 -4.01 17.95 3.16
C LEU A 150 -2.52 18.30 2.98
N ALA A 151 -1.81 17.60 2.09
CA ALA A 151 -0.45 17.93 1.68
C ALA A 151 -0.35 19.25 0.87
N GLY A 152 -1.48 19.84 0.47
CA GLY A 152 -1.53 21.11 -0.24
C GLY A 152 -0.94 21.03 -1.65
N ASP A 153 -0.09 21.97 -2.00
CA ASP A 153 0.48 22.11 -3.35
C ASP A 153 1.62 21.12 -3.66
N VAL A 154 1.99 20.26 -2.72
CA VAL A 154 3.03 19.25 -2.94
C VAL A 154 2.54 18.21 -3.94
N ARG A 155 3.37 17.87 -4.92
CA ARG A 155 3.07 16.80 -5.89
C ARG A 155 2.71 15.51 -5.14
N THR A 156 1.45 15.12 -5.18
CA THR A 156 0.92 13.96 -4.44
C THR A 156 0.49 12.87 -5.40
N VAL A 157 1.01 11.65 -5.18
CA VAL A 157 0.63 10.43 -5.90
C VAL A 157 -0.10 9.50 -4.93
N LYS A 158 -1.35 9.13 -5.27
CA LYS A 158 -2.19 8.23 -4.47
C LYS A 158 -2.16 6.84 -5.11
N ILE A 159 -1.36 5.93 -4.56
CA ILE A 159 -1.15 4.61 -5.17
C ILE A 159 -2.28 3.65 -4.78
N ARG A 160 -3.22 3.42 -5.69
CA ARG A 160 -4.32 2.44 -5.56
C ARG A 160 -3.78 1.03 -5.81
N THR A 161 -3.21 0.45 -4.78
CA THR A 161 -2.53 -0.85 -4.85
C THR A 161 -3.54 -2.00 -4.95
N GLY A 162 -3.29 -2.91 -5.87
CA GLY A 162 -3.99 -4.18 -6.01
C GLY A 162 -3.57 -5.24 -4.99
N LEU A 163 -3.85 -6.50 -5.28
CA LEU A 163 -3.41 -7.61 -4.45
C LEU A 163 -1.92 -7.87 -4.68
N VAL A 164 -1.09 -7.47 -3.73
CA VAL A 164 0.37 -7.68 -3.82
C VAL A 164 0.70 -9.15 -3.57
N LEU A 165 1.37 -9.76 -4.54
CA LEU A 165 1.76 -11.16 -4.51
C LEU A 165 3.24 -11.30 -4.19
N ASP A 166 3.51 -11.94 -3.04
CA ASP A 166 4.85 -12.36 -2.63
C ASP A 166 4.76 -13.61 -1.75
N PRO A 167 5.62 -14.62 -1.95
CA PRO A 167 5.57 -15.86 -1.20
C PRO A 167 5.96 -15.70 0.28
N THR A 168 6.67 -14.64 0.63
CA THR A 168 7.14 -14.39 2.00
C THR A 168 6.10 -13.72 2.90
N GLY A 169 5.01 -13.19 2.31
CA GLY A 169 4.00 -12.48 3.10
C GLY A 169 2.73 -12.13 2.35
N GLY A 170 1.94 -11.25 2.95
CA GLY A 170 0.68 -10.80 2.37
C GLY A 170 -0.35 -11.91 2.16
N ALA A 171 -1.19 -11.76 1.14
CA ALA A 171 -2.24 -12.73 0.84
C ALA A 171 -1.66 -14.07 0.35
N LEU A 172 -0.70 -14.04 -0.56
CA LEU A 172 -0.08 -15.26 -1.11
C LEU A 172 0.62 -16.06 0.00
N GLY A 173 1.44 -15.41 0.83
CA GLY A 173 2.13 -16.09 1.94
C GLY A 173 1.17 -16.80 2.90
N ARG A 174 -0.03 -16.24 3.14
CA ARG A 174 -1.08 -16.88 3.95
C ARG A 174 -1.77 -18.06 3.26
N MET A 175 -1.87 -18.04 1.94
CA MET A 175 -2.51 -19.11 1.16
C MET A 175 -1.60 -20.32 0.95
N LEU A 176 -0.30 -20.08 0.75
CA LEU A 176 0.68 -21.12 0.42
C LEU A 176 0.65 -22.36 1.35
N PRO A 177 0.56 -22.24 2.69
CA PRO A 177 0.49 -23.41 3.56
C PRO A 177 -0.69 -24.34 3.24
N LEU A 178 -1.88 -23.77 2.98
CA LEU A 178 -3.07 -24.55 2.63
C LEU A 178 -2.88 -25.27 1.27
N PHE A 179 -2.34 -24.57 0.28
CA PHE A 179 -2.07 -25.15 -1.03
C PHE A 179 -1.00 -26.26 -0.95
N ARG A 180 0.04 -26.09 -0.12
CA ARG A 180 1.06 -27.13 0.11
C ARG A 180 0.46 -28.43 0.65
N LEU A 181 -0.57 -28.31 1.49
CA LEU A 181 -1.30 -29.45 2.07
C LEU A 181 -2.38 -30.01 1.12
N GLY A 182 -2.56 -29.45 -0.09
CA GLY A 182 -3.64 -29.84 -0.98
C GLY A 182 -5.03 -29.38 -0.55
N LEU A 183 -5.11 -28.47 0.43
CA LEU A 183 -6.36 -27.92 0.99
C LEU A 183 -6.69 -26.54 0.39
N GLY A 184 -5.96 -26.11 -0.63
CA GLY A 184 -6.24 -24.86 -1.34
C GLY A 184 -7.53 -24.96 -2.16
N GLY A 185 -8.27 -23.87 -2.23
CA GLY A 185 -9.52 -23.82 -2.98
C GLY A 185 -9.97 -22.39 -3.28
N LYS A 186 -11.00 -22.28 -4.13
CA LYS A 186 -11.59 -20.97 -4.45
C LYS A 186 -12.38 -20.43 -3.25
N LEU A 187 -12.45 -19.11 -3.15
CA LEU A 187 -13.24 -18.41 -2.14
C LEU A 187 -14.65 -18.15 -2.67
N GLY A 188 -15.66 -18.64 -1.97
CA GLY A 188 -17.06 -18.47 -2.37
C GLY A 188 -17.34 -19.09 -3.75
N ASN A 189 -17.94 -18.32 -4.66
CA ASN A 189 -18.20 -18.79 -6.03
C ASN A 189 -16.99 -18.68 -6.96
N GLY A 190 -15.90 -18.04 -6.53
CA GLY A 190 -14.67 -17.86 -7.29
C GLY A 190 -14.73 -16.86 -8.44
N LYS A 191 -15.87 -16.15 -8.61
CA LYS A 191 -16.08 -15.21 -9.73
C LYS A 191 -15.56 -13.79 -9.47
N GLN A 192 -15.19 -13.48 -8.21
CA GLN A 192 -14.65 -12.17 -7.86
C GLN A 192 -13.31 -11.93 -8.55
N TRP A 193 -13.16 -10.75 -9.14
CA TRP A 193 -11.93 -10.32 -9.79
C TRP A 193 -10.84 -10.01 -8.81
N TRP A 194 -9.64 -10.43 -9.13
CA TRP A 194 -8.41 -10.14 -8.42
C TRP A 194 -7.47 -9.36 -9.33
N SER A 195 -7.43 -8.06 -9.16
CA SER A 195 -6.40 -7.21 -9.75
C SER A 195 -5.17 -7.30 -8.87
N TRP A 196 -4.15 -7.97 -9.37
CA TRP A 196 -2.93 -8.30 -8.63
C TRP A 196 -1.72 -7.54 -9.16
N ILE A 197 -0.66 -7.51 -8.38
CA ILE A 197 0.66 -7.02 -8.78
C ILE A 197 1.72 -7.83 -8.03
N THR A 198 2.89 -8.07 -8.64
CA THR A 198 4.02 -8.67 -7.90
C THR A 198 4.61 -7.65 -6.94
N LEU A 199 5.23 -8.09 -5.85
CA LEU A 199 5.96 -7.19 -4.95
C LEU A 199 7.08 -6.45 -5.71
N HIS A 200 7.77 -7.13 -6.63
CA HIS A 200 8.80 -6.53 -7.48
C HIS A 200 8.25 -5.36 -8.31
N ASP A 201 7.16 -5.57 -9.03
CA ASP A 201 6.56 -4.51 -9.86
C ASP A 201 5.96 -3.39 -9.00
N GLN A 202 5.42 -3.71 -7.82
CA GLN A 202 4.94 -2.71 -6.85
C GLN A 202 6.07 -1.76 -6.43
N ILE A 203 7.26 -2.29 -6.14
CA ILE A 203 8.44 -1.48 -5.77
C ILE A 203 8.87 -0.61 -6.94
N ARG A 204 8.99 -1.17 -8.13
CA ARG A 204 9.38 -0.43 -9.34
C ARG A 204 8.36 0.64 -9.73
N ALA A 205 7.08 0.40 -9.51
CA ALA A 205 6.03 1.39 -9.78
C ALA A 205 6.11 2.57 -8.78
N ILE A 206 6.45 2.31 -7.51
CA ILE A 206 6.70 3.37 -6.53
C ILE A 206 7.95 4.18 -6.90
N ASP A 207 9.02 3.51 -7.29
CA ASP A 207 10.26 4.12 -7.75
C ASP A 207 10.01 4.99 -9.00
N PHE A 208 9.27 4.47 -9.98
CA PHE A 208 8.83 5.25 -11.13
C PHE A 208 8.04 6.50 -10.73
N ALA A 209 7.17 6.40 -9.72
CA ALA A 209 6.40 7.54 -9.21
C ALA A 209 7.27 8.59 -8.49
N LEU A 210 8.40 8.20 -7.91
CA LEU A 210 9.38 9.11 -7.34
C LEU A 210 10.04 9.97 -8.43
N GLU A 211 10.50 9.33 -9.50
CA GLU A 211 11.32 9.93 -10.54
C GLU A 211 10.53 10.71 -11.60
N ASN A 212 9.25 10.39 -11.80
CA ASN A 212 8.46 10.94 -12.90
C ASN A 212 7.40 11.96 -12.41
N PRO A 213 7.04 12.97 -13.23
CA PRO A 213 6.13 14.05 -12.85
C PRO A 213 4.65 13.62 -12.89
N ILE A 214 4.33 12.42 -12.41
CA ILE A 214 2.96 11.95 -12.26
C ILE A 214 2.35 12.47 -10.96
N SER A 215 1.03 12.67 -10.93
CA SER A 215 0.28 13.11 -9.76
C SER A 215 -1.14 12.57 -9.76
N GLY A 216 -1.83 12.65 -8.63
CA GLY A 216 -3.18 12.13 -8.48
C GLY A 216 -3.21 10.62 -8.24
N PRO A 217 -4.37 9.96 -8.45
CA PRO A 217 -4.51 8.53 -8.28
C PRO A 217 -3.81 7.74 -9.40
N VAL A 218 -3.20 6.61 -9.04
CA VAL A 218 -2.54 5.68 -9.98
C VAL A 218 -2.85 4.24 -9.54
N ASN A 219 -3.37 3.42 -10.45
CA ASN A 219 -3.62 2.01 -10.20
C ASN A 219 -2.32 1.21 -10.31
N LEU A 220 -1.89 0.62 -9.21
CA LEU A 220 -0.76 -0.30 -9.19
C LEU A 220 -1.27 -1.75 -9.29
N THR A 221 -1.49 -2.20 -10.51
CA THR A 221 -1.98 -3.54 -10.84
C THR A 221 -1.30 -4.07 -12.09
N ALA A 222 -1.16 -5.39 -12.20
CA ALA A 222 -0.78 -6.03 -13.45
C ALA A 222 -1.88 -5.86 -14.53
N PRO A 223 -1.52 -5.88 -15.83
CA PRO A 223 -2.47 -5.60 -16.91
C PRO A 223 -3.54 -6.67 -17.09
N ASN A 224 -3.35 -7.87 -16.56
CA ASN A 224 -4.25 -9.01 -16.74
C ASN A 224 -4.85 -9.43 -15.37
N PRO A 225 -5.95 -8.81 -14.92
CA PRO A 225 -6.66 -9.29 -13.74
C PRO A 225 -7.23 -10.68 -14.00
N VAL A 226 -7.39 -11.46 -12.95
CA VAL A 226 -7.93 -12.82 -13.02
C VAL A 226 -9.06 -12.98 -12.01
N THR A 227 -9.96 -13.94 -12.23
CA THR A 227 -10.91 -14.34 -11.21
C THR A 227 -10.21 -15.12 -10.10
N ASN A 228 -10.79 -15.15 -8.91
CA ASN A 228 -10.26 -15.97 -7.81
C ASN A 228 -10.15 -17.45 -8.20
N GLN A 229 -11.09 -17.97 -9.00
CA GLN A 229 -11.05 -19.34 -9.52
C GLN A 229 -9.84 -19.58 -10.43
N GLU A 230 -9.56 -18.66 -11.35
CA GLU A 230 -8.40 -18.76 -12.26
C GLU A 230 -7.09 -18.67 -11.49
N PHE A 231 -7.01 -17.73 -10.54
CA PHE A 231 -5.86 -17.62 -9.65
C PHE A 231 -5.63 -18.91 -8.85
N THR A 232 -6.69 -19.45 -8.24
CA THR A 232 -6.63 -20.71 -7.48
C THR A 232 -6.13 -21.86 -8.35
N ALA A 233 -6.66 -22.00 -9.57
CA ALA A 233 -6.22 -23.04 -10.51
C ALA A 233 -4.76 -22.84 -10.95
N ALA A 234 -4.32 -21.61 -11.19
CA ALA A 234 -2.94 -21.30 -11.55
C ALA A 234 -1.97 -21.62 -10.39
N LEU A 235 -2.32 -21.22 -9.16
CA LEU A 235 -1.51 -21.49 -7.98
C LEU A 235 -1.41 -23.00 -7.69
N ALA A 236 -2.52 -23.74 -7.79
CA ALA A 236 -2.54 -25.19 -7.63
C ALA A 236 -1.62 -25.88 -8.64
N ARG A 237 -1.69 -25.49 -9.93
CA ARG A 237 -0.78 -26.00 -10.96
C ARG A 237 0.68 -25.70 -10.66
N ALA A 238 0.99 -24.45 -10.30
CA ALA A 238 2.36 -24.04 -9.98
C ALA A 238 2.94 -24.80 -8.79
N MET A 239 2.09 -25.23 -7.87
CA MET A 239 2.49 -25.98 -6.68
C MET A 239 2.40 -27.50 -6.87
N HIS A 240 1.98 -28.00 -8.04
CA HIS A 240 1.71 -29.41 -8.29
C HIS A 240 0.79 -30.05 -7.23
N ARG A 241 -0.27 -29.35 -6.86
CA ARG A 241 -1.28 -29.77 -5.87
C ARG A 241 -2.68 -29.60 -6.42
N PRO A 242 -3.64 -30.48 -6.01
CA PRO A 242 -5.03 -30.29 -6.39
C PRO A 242 -5.60 -29.01 -5.75
N ALA A 243 -6.55 -28.37 -6.46
CA ALA A 243 -7.45 -27.38 -5.89
C ALA A 243 -8.82 -28.06 -5.75
N LEU A 244 -9.18 -28.42 -4.52
CA LEU A 244 -10.32 -29.33 -4.28
C LEU A 244 -11.68 -28.62 -4.13
N PHE A 245 -11.74 -27.29 -4.10
CA PHE A 245 -12.99 -26.55 -3.84
C PHE A 245 -13.11 -25.32 -4.72
#